data_bc602a63bf1f62c454beed462cf8e05a
#
_entry.id   bc602a63bf1f62c454beed462cf8e05a
#
_cell.length_a   1.000
_cell.length_b   1.000
_cell.length_c   1.000
_cell.angle_alpha   90.00
_cell.angle_beta   90.00
_cell.angle_gamma   90.00
#
_symmetry.space_group_name_H-M   'P 1'
#
loop_
_entity.id
_entity.type
_entity.pdbx_description
1 polymer ?
#
loop_
_entity_poly.entity_id
_entity_poly.type
_entity_poly.pdbx_seq_one_letter_code
_entity_poly.pdbx_strand_id
1 'polypeptide(L)'
;MKRNSIITCAIMAAAVLYFAGGVQDIRRQAAPAPEAPAAVQAMVTESAPAEAEAKETKAQEVKLSFDSNPTTGYTWVAVADNDIFDIQDRYTAASEEGLLGAGGTQTYRLVPKHSGSAKVTFMYQRPFDQTIQASRTYLFEVDPEMQVRFVGVAGHNDDIMAAADAGVPFEVPEITALS
;
A
#
# COMPACT_ATOMS: atom_id res chain seq x y z
N MET A 1 -17.94 -47.95 16.39
CA MET A 1 -16.54 -48.24 16.70
C MET A 1 -15.72 -46.99 16.68
N LYS A 2 -15.17 -46.61 17.83
CA LYS A 2 -14.38 -45.42 18.11
C LYS A 2 -12.97 -45.59 17.58
N ARG A 3 -12.39 -44.55 16.95
CA ARG A 3 -10.92 -44.39 16.98
C ARG A 3 -10.59 -42.89 17.02
N ASN A 4 -10.27 -42.39 18.20
CA ASN A 4 -9.60 -41.14 18.48
C ASN A 4 -8.16 -41.24 17.97
N SER A 5 -7.69 -40.24 17.29
CA SER A 5 -6.26 -40.04 17.05
C SER A 5 -5.85 -38.69 17.66
N ILE A 6 -5.17 -38.81 18.79
CA ILE A 6 -4.52 -37.74 19.51
C ILE A 6 -3.17 -37.52 18.83
N ILE A 7 -2.93 -36.36 18.26
CA ILE A 7 -1.60 -35.95 17.78
C ILE A 7 -0.98 -35.10 18.86
N THR A 8 0.04 -35.68 19.49
CA THR A 8 0.88 -35.11 20.54
C THR A 8 1.81 -34.03 19.95
N CYS A 9 1.72 -32.80 20.42
CA CYS A 9 2.68 -31.74 20.16
C CYS A 9 3.97 -32.02 20.94
N ALA A 10 5.07 -32.22 20.25
CA ALA A 10 6.41 -32.27 20.83
C ALA A 10 7.01 -30.85 20.85
N ILE A 11 7.22 -30.34 22.04
CA ILE A 11 7.94 -29.09 22.32
C ILE A 11 9.44 -29.41 22.28
N MET A 12 10.17 -28.79 21.34
CA MET A 12 11.62 -28.81 21.33
C MET A 12 12.12 -27.48 21.91
N ALA A 13 12.65 -27.57 23.11
CA ALA A 13 13.45 -26.55 23.74
C ALA A 13 14.85 -26.58 23.15
N ALA A 14 15.35 -25.46 22.63
CA ALA A 14 16.73 -25.28 22.20
C ALA A 14 17.44 -24.30 23.14
N ALA A 15 18.56 -24.78 23.63
CA ALA A 15 19.39 -24.23 24.68
C ALA A 15 20.11 -22.94 24.31
N VAL A 16 20.16 -22.04 25.29
CA VAL A 16 21.00 -20.85 25.33
C VAL A 16 22.42 -21.28 25.68
N LEU A 17 23.39 -21.01 24.81
CA LEU A 17 24.81 -21.10 25.14
C LEU A 17 25.36 -19.70 25.42
N TYR A 18 25.61 -19.45 26.68
CA TYR A 18 26.40 -18.34 27.20
C TYR A 18 27.87 -18.55 26.85
N PHE A 19 28.48 -17.60 26.18
CA PHE A 19 29.94 -17.50 26.12
C PHE A 19 30.36 -16.22 26.85
N ALA A 20 30.85 -16.42 28.05
CA ALA A 20 31.58 -15.42 28.81
C ALA A 20 33.07 -15.62 28.54
N GLY A 21 33.78 -14.55 28.33
CA GLY A 21 35.23 -14.63 28.39
C GLY A 21 35.99 -13.51 27.65
N GLY A 22 36.63 -12.65 28.39
CA GLY A 22 37.85 -12.03 27.96
C GLY A 22 37.96 -10.51 28.05
N VAL A 23 38.11 -10.00 29.27
CA VAL A 23 38.69 -8.70 29.55
C VAL A 23 40.19 -8.77 29.26
N GLN A 24 40.70 -7.92 28.37
CA GLN A 24 42.12 -7.59 28.35
C GLN A 24 42.30 -6.07 28.25
N ASP A 25 42.67 -5.57 29.37
CA ASP A 25 43.24 -4.29 29.71
C ASP A 25 44.62 -4.14 29.02
N ILE A 26 44.82 -3.15 28.16
CA ILE A 26 46.16 -2.68 27.84
C ILE A 26 46.20 -1.17 27.99
N ARG A 27 46.87 -0.83 29.05
CA ARG A 27 47.28 0.49 29.48
C ARG A 27 48.10 1.24 28.43
N ARG A 28 47.80 2.53 28.32
CA ARG A 28 48.69 3.69 28.35
C ARG A 28 49.91 3.70 27.45
N GLN A 29 49.93 4.64 26.52
CA GLN A 29 51.11 5.48 26.36
C GLN A 29 50.69 6.89 25.88
N ALA A 30 51.11 7.89 26.68
CA ALA A 30 50.87 9.31 26.46
C ALA A 30 51.97 9.94 25.61
N ALA A 31 51.55 10.83 24.73
CA ALA A 31 52.17 12.09 24.25
C ALA A 31 53.57 12.05 23.58
N PRO A 32 53.99 13.04 22.79
CA PRO A 32 53.54 14.44 22.80
C PRO A 32 53.16 15.03 21.43
N ALA A 33 52.52 16.17 21.46
CA ALA A 33 52.42 17.09 20.32
C ALA A 33 53.80 17.77 20.08
N PRO A 34 54.03 18.20 18.80
CA PRO A 34 54.18 19.62 18.62
C PRO A 34 53.57 20.21 17.34
N GLU A 35 53.16 21.45 17.48
CA GLU A 35 53.27 22.57 16.56
C GLU A 35 52.60 22.53 15.21
N ALA A 36 51.62 23.40 15.07
CA ALA A 36 51.27 24.04 13.79
C ALA A 36 52.43 24.85 13.24
N PRO A 37 52.54 25.01 11.92
CA PRO A 37 52.10 26.29 11.38
C PRO A 37 51.46 26.23 9.96
N ALA A 38 50.85 27.37 9.67
CA ALA A 38 50.64 27.98 8.36
C ALA A 38 49.40 27.57 7.52
N ALA A 39 48.46 28.45 7.61
CA ALA A 39 47.67 29.05 6.56
C ALA A 39 47.90 28.51 5.14
N VAL A 40 46.92 27.82 4.62
CA VAL A 40 46.61 27.85 3.19
C VAL A 40 45.14 28.26 3.06
N GLN A 41 44.94 29.46 2.64
CA GLN A 41 43.69 29.95 2.12
C GLN A 41 43.36 29.13 0.85
N ALA A 42 42.47 28.24 0.96
CA ALA A 42 41.87 27.61 -0.22
C ALA A 42 40.44 28.11 -0.30
N MET A 43 40.28 28.96 -1.28
CA MET A 43 39.08 29.34 -2.04
C MET A 43 37.80 28.63 -1.57
N VAL A 44 36.97 29.43 -0.93
CA VAL A 44 35.53 29.18 -0.86
C VAL A 44 35.05 29.26 -2.31
N THR A 45 34.92 28.10 -2.93
CA THR A 45 34.07 27.99 -4.08
C THR A 45 32.66 28.00 -3.54
N GLU A 46 32.08 29.16 -3.56
CA GLU A 46 30.66 29.43 -3.42
C GLU A 46 29.96 28.65 -4.51
N SER A 47 29.64 27.39 -4.19
CA SER A 47 28.72 26.59 -4.96
C SER A 47 27.35 27.19 -4.67
N ALA A 48 26.87 27.98 -5.62
CA ALA A 48 25.51 28.48 -5.64
C ALA A 48 24.56 27.28 -5.36
N PRO A 49 23.56 27.43 -4.50
CA PRO A 49 22.53 26.44 -4.41
C PRO A 49 21.85 26.42 -5.78
N ALA A 50 21.99 25.29 -6.49
CA ALA A 50 21.08 24.99 -7.56
C ALA A 50 19.69 25.09 -6.93
N GLU A 51 18.94 26.09 -7.32
CA GLU A 51 17.49 26.11 -7.18
C GLU A 51 16.99 24.83 -7.87
N ALA A 52 16.91 23.74 -7.11
CA ALA A 52 16.02 22.68 -7.44
C ALA A 52 14.63 23.34 -7.37
N GLU A 53 14.10 23.69 -8.54
CA GLU A 53 12.68 23.97 -8.66
C GLU A 53 11.95 22.85 -7.97
N ALA A 54 11.48 23.11 -6.76
CA ALA A 54 10.59 22.23 -6.04
C ALA A 54 9.33 22.16 -6.91
N LYS A 55 9.31 21.16 -7.79
CA LYS A 55 8.12 20.78 -8.51
C LYS A 55 7.12 20.46 -7.42
N GLU A 56 6.16 21.34 -7.20
CA GLU A 56 5.05 21.08 -6.27
C GLU A 56 4.38 19.78 -6.75
N THR A 57 4.79 18.70 -6.16
CA THR A 57 4.25 17.37 -6.44
C THR A 57 2.93 17.32 -5.68
N LYS A 58 1.83 17.61 -6.37
CA LYS A 58 0.49 17.51 -5.78
C LYS A 58 0.22 16.05 -5.43
N ALA A 59 -0.35 15.81 -4.26
CA ALA A 59 -0.87 14.50 -3.88
C ALA A 59 -1.79 13.96 -4.99
N GLN A 60 -1.80 12.66 -5.16
CA GLN A 60 -2.63 11.98 -6.17
C GLN A 60 -3.85 11.34 -5.53
N GLU A 61 -4.88 11.16 -6.33
CA GLU A 61 -6.05 10.35 -5.99
C GLU A 61 -6.24 9.22 -7.01
N VAL A 62 -6.88 8.16 -6.57
CA VAL A 62 -7.23 7.02 -7.43
C VAL A 62 -8.73 6.98 -7.61
N LYS A 63 -9.19 6.81 -8.85
CA LYS A 63 -10.59 6.54 -9.18
C LYS A 63 -10.72 5.17 -9.79
N LEU A 64 -11.73 4.43 -9.35
CA LEU A 64 -12.15 3.15 -9.90
C LEU A 64 -13.65 3.19 -10.13
N SER A 65 -14.08 2.76 -11.31
CA SER A 65 -15.49 2.76 -11.69
C SER A 65 -15.92 1.35 -12.11
N PHE A 66 -16.99 0.87 -11.50
CA PHE A 66 -17.53 -0.45 -11.72
C PHE A 66 -18.96 -0.34 -12.23
N ASP A 67 -19.31 -1.20 -13.19
CA ASP A 67 -20.71 -1.37 -13.57
C ASP A 67 -21.50 -1.94 -12.39
N SER A 68 -22.62 -1.34 -12.08
CA SER A 68 -23.44 -1.71 -10.93
C SER A 68 -24.92 -1.66 -11.29
N ASN A 69 -25.68 -2.64 -10.81
CA ASN A 69 -27.13 -2.64 -10.96
C ASN A 69 -27.80 -2.93 -9.61
N PRO A 70 -28.05 -1.90 -8.79
CA PRO A 70 -28.65 -2.06 -7.46
C PRO A 70 -30.04 -2.71 -7.47
N THR A 71 -30.77 -2.67 -8.60
CA THR A 71 -32.08 -3.31 -8.73
C THR A 71 -32.02 -4.83 -8.63
N THR A 72 -30.85 -5.43 -8.87
CA THR A 72 -30.59 -6.86 -8.66
C THR A 72 -30.36 -7.23 -7.20
N GLY A 73 -30.25 -6.23 -6.32
CA GLY A 73 -29.89 -6.39 -4.92
C GLY A 73 -28.39 -6.47 -4.66
N TYR A 74 -27.54 -6.41 -5.72
CA TYR A 74 -26.10 -6.39 -5.60
C TYR A 74 -25.55 -4.96 -5.64
N THR A 75 -24.50 -4.73 -4.90
CA THR A 75 -23.74 -3.48 -4.90
C THR A 75 -22.27 -3.75 -4.69
N TRP A 76 -21.41 -2.86 -5.15
CA TRP A 76 -20.00 -2.91 -4.84
C TRP A 76 -19.77 -2.40 -3.42
N VAL A 77 -18.85 -3.04 -2.72
CA VAL A 77 -18.36 -2.63 -1.40
C VAL A 77 -16.85 -2.66 -1.42
N ALA A 78 -16.22 -1.59 -0.93
CA ALA A 78 -14.77 -1.49 -0.80
C ALA A 78 -14.34 -1.78 0.63
N VAL A 79 -13.31 -2.61 0.79
CA VAL A 79 -12.67 -2.91 2.08
C VAL A 79 -11.18 -2.73 1.93
N ALA A 80 -10.58 -1.84 2.72
CA ALA A 80 -9.12 -1.69 2.79
C ALA A 80 -8.55 -2.52 3.96
N ASP A 81 -7.32 -3.00 3.80
CA ASP A 81 -6.59 -3.72 4.84
C ASP A 81 -5.99 -2.79 5.92
N ASN A 82 -5.93 -1.50 5.62
CA ASN A 82 -5.39 -0.47 6.50
C ASN A 82 -6.05 0.90 6.23
N ASP A 83 -5.60 1.96 6.90
CA ASP A 83 -6.15 3.32 6.82
C ASP A 83 -5.35 4.27 5.92
N ILE A 84 -4.54 3.74 5.01
CA ILE A 84 -3.74 4.54 4.07
C ILE A 84 -4.61 5.40 3.17
N PHE A 85 -5.79 4.90 2.78
CA PHE A 85 -6.73 5.64 1.94
C PHE A 85 -7.99 6.07 2.70
N ASP A 86 -8.45 7.27 2.42
CA ASP A 86 -9.86 7.67 2.61
C ASP A 86 -10.64 7.24 1.37
N ILE A 87 -11.67 6.39 1.57
CA ILE A 87 -12.44 5.78 0.48
C ILE A 87 -13.82 6.40 0.45
N GLN A 88 -14.14 7.03 -0.67
CA GLN A 88 -15.45 7.62 -0.94
C GLN A 88 -16.09 6.89 -2.12
N ASP A 89 -17.38 6.62 -2.04
CA ASP A 89 -18.13 6.00 -3.14
C ASP A 89 -19.26 6.89 -3.64
N ARG A 90 -19.60 6.73 -4.91
CA ARG A 90 -20.71 7.41 -5.56
C ARG A 90 -21.33 6.53 -6.61
N TYR A 91 -22.64 6.37 -6.56
CA TYR A 91 -23.41 5.73 -7.62
C TYR A 91 -23.99 6.77 -8.59
N THR A 92 -23.90 6.49 -9.88
CA THR A 92 -24.50 7.29 -10.96
C THR A 92 -25.33 6.36 -11.85
N ALA A 93 -26.62 6.62 -11.96
CA ALA A 93 -27.51 5.85 -12.82
C ALA A 93 -27.16 6.06 -14.31
N ALA A 94 -27.34 5.02 -15.13
CA ALA A 94 -27.02 5.08 -16.58
C ALA A 94 -27.96 5.98 -17.38
N SER A 95 -29.17 6.26 -16.90
CA SER A 95 -30.09 7.20 -17.51
C SER A 95 -30.81 8.06 -16.49
N GLU A 96 -30.99 9.33 -16.83
CA GLU A 96 -31.78 10.27 -16.02
C GLU A 96 -33.30 9.99 -16.10
N GLU A 97 -33.75 9.23 -17.09
CA GLU A 97 -35.18 8.97 -17.37
C GLU A 97 -35.78 7.82 -16.57
N GLY A 98 -35.11 7.35 -15.51
CA GLY A 98 -35.72 6.45 -14.51
C GLY A 98 -36.25 5.12 -15.07
N LEU A 99 -35.60 4.55 -16.10
CA LEU A 99 -35.93 3.21 -16.59
C LEU A 99 -35.71 2.20 -15.44
N LEU A 100 -36.81 1.59 -15.01
CA LEU A 100 -36.79 0.53 -14.02
C LEU A 100 -35.87 -0.60 -14.47
N GLY A 101 -34.86 -0.92 -13.66
CA GLY A 101 -33.89 -1.97 -13.97
C GLY A 101 -32.65 -1.50 -14.74
N ALA A 102 -32.55 -0.22 -15.10
CA ALA A 102 -31.34 0.31 -15.69
C ALA A 102 -30.19 0.21 -14.67
N GLY A 103 -29.05 -0.29 -15.14
CA GLY A 103 -27.83 -0.27 -14.38
C GLY A 103 -27.27 1.14 -14.23
N GLY A 104 -26.06 1.24 -13.73
CA GLY A 104 -25.32 2.48 -13.59
C GLY A 104 -23.87 2.18 -13.28
N THR A 105 -23.15 3.20 -12.85
CA THR A 105 -21.74 3.10 -12.50
C THR A 105 -21.55 3.48 -11.04
N GLN A 106 -20.87 2.63 -10.28
CA GLN A 106 -20.42 2.93 -8.94
C GLN A 106 -18.93 3.30 -8.99
N THR A 107 -18.63 4.54 -8.62
CA THR A 107 -17.28 5.10 -8.67
C THR A 107 -16.73 5.23 -7.25
N TYR A 108 -15.52 4.73 -7.06
CA TYR A 108 -14.75 4.88 -5.84
C TYR A 108 -13.63 5.88 -6.05
N ARG A 109 -13.46 6.76 -5.08
CA ARG A 109 -12.38 7.72 -4.99
C ARG A 109 -11.55 7.39 -3.75
N LEU A 110 -10.27 7.08 -3.95
CA LEU A 110 -9.33 6.77 -2.90
C LEU A 110 -8.34 7.93 -2.78
N VAL A 111 -8.35 8.58 -1.63
CA VAL A 111 -7.45 9.70 -1.32
C VAL A 111 -6.43 9.24 -0.31
N PRO A 112 -5.13 9.28 -0.61
CA PRO A 112 -4.10 8.83 0.33
C PRO A 112 -4.01 9.78 1.52
N LYS A 113 -3.92 9.20 2.73
CA LYS A 113 -3.69 9.89 4.00
C LYS A 113 -2.29 9.64 4.56
N HIS A 114 -1.73 8.49 4.24
CA HIS A 114 -0.43 8.03 4.72
C HIS A 114 0.34 7.35 3.60
N SER A 115 1.67 7.38 3.68
CA SER A 115 2.53 6.58 2.82
C SER A 115 2.56 5.12 3.26
N GLY A 116 2.78 4.21 2.32
CA GLY A 116 2.89 2.78 2.58
C GLY A 116 2.22 1.93 1.50
N SER A 117 2.13 0.62 1.75
CA SER A 117 1.45 -0.32 0.87
C SER A 117 0.03 -0.59 1.37
N ALA A 118 -0.94 -0.57 0.49
CA ALA A 118 -2.35 -0.82 0.80
C ALA A 118 -2.96 -1.82 -0.17
N LYS A 119 -3.83 -2.66 0.36
CA LYS A 119 -4.72 -3.54 -0.40
C LYS A 119 -6.15 -3.06 -0.24
N VAL A 120 -6.82 -2.86 -1.36
CA VAL A 120 -8.23 -2.50 -1.37
C VAL A 120 -9.00 -3.56 -2.15
N THR A 121 -9.90 -4.24 -1.47
CA THR A 121 -10.74 -5.28 -2.05
C THR A 121 -12.12 -4.71 -2.35
N PHE A 122 -12.52 -4.78 -3.60
CA PHE A 122 -13.87 -4.45 -4.05
C PHE A 122 -14.65 -5.72 -4.26
N MET A 123 -15.81 -5.82 -3.64
CA MET A 123 -16.69 -6.98 -3.70
C MET A 123 -18.06 -6.58 -4.25
N TYR A 124 -18.49 -7.24 -5.32
CA TYR A 124 -19.86 -7.14 -5.81
C TYR A 124 -20.70 -8.15 -5.05
N GLN A 125 -21.44 -7.67 -4.05
CA GLN A 125 -22.13 -8.52 -3.11
C GLN A 125 -23.57 -8.07 -2.85
N ARG A 126 -24.35 -9.00 -2.33
CA ARG A 126 -25.69 -8.75 -1.82
C ARG A 126 -25.61 -8.53 -0.32
N PRO A 127 -25.89 -7.30 0.20
CA PRO A 127 -25.62 -6.95 1.60
C PRO A 127 -26.38 -7.79 2.62
N PHE A 128 -27.60 -8.26 2.29
CA PHE A 128 -28.45 -8.95 3.26
C PHE A 128 -28.16 -10.45 3.44
N ASP A 129 -27.55 -11.11 2.48
CA ASP A 129 -27.14 -12.53 2.57
C ASP A 129 -25.63 -12.72 2.37
N GLN A 130 -24.91 -11.63 2.15
CA GLN A 130 -23.44 -11.59 1.96
C GLN A 130 -22.94 -12.47 0.80
N THR A 131 -23.81 -12.78 -0.17
CA THR A 131 -23.39 -13.51 -1.35
C THR A 131 -22.50 -12.64 -2.22
N ILE A 132 -21.25 -13.06 -2.42
CA ILE A 132 -20.25 -12.38 -3.25
C ILE A 132 -20.31 -13.00 -4.65
N GLN A 133 -20.60 -12.18 -5.66
CA GLN A 133 -20.62 -12.60 -7.06
C GLN A 133 -19.28 -12.34 -7.75
N ALA A 134 -18.60 -11.27 -7.40
CA ALA A 134 -17.29 -10.93 -7.92
C ALA A 134 -16.46 -10.23 -6.84
N SER A 135 -15.15 -10.41 -6.91
CA SER A 135 -14.20 -9.74 -6.04
C SER A 135 -12.95 -9.36 -6.83
N ARG A 136 -12.37 -8.21 -6.48
CA ARG A 136 -11.13 -7.69 -7.06
C ARG A 136 -10.32 -7.04 -5.95
N THR A 137 -9.08 -7.47 -5.79
CA THR A 137 -8.15 -6.90 -4.82
C THR A 137 -7.08 -6.11 -5.55
N TYR A 138 -6.98 -4.83 -5.27
CA TYR A 138 -6.00 -3.92 -5.86
C TYR A 138 -4.90 -3.64 -4.86
N LEU A 139 -3.65 -3.69 -5.32
CA LEU A 139 -2.47 -3.36 -4.53
C LEU A 139 -1.91 -2.02 -4.98
N PHE A 140 -1.76 -1.11 -4.04
CA PHE A 140 -1.20 0.21 -4.25
C PHE A 140 0.01 0.44 -3.34
N GLU A 141 0.92 1.28 -3.81
CA GLU A 141 1.97 1.88 -3.00
C GLU A 141 1.82 3.40 -3.04
N VAL A 142 1.92 4.01 -1.87
CA VAL A 142 1.87 5.46 -1.70
C VAL A 142 3.22 5.91 -1.13
N ASP A 143 3.87 6.82 -1.81
CA ASP A 143 5.14 7.39 -1.35
C ASP A 143 4.93 8.52 -0.31
N PRO A 144 6.02 9.04 0.32
CA PRO A 144 5.92 10.15 1.27
C PRO A 144 5.37 11.44 0.67
N GLU A 145 5.49 11.63 -0.64
CA GLU A 145 4.97 12.77 -1.40
C GLU A 145 3.50 12.58 -1.81
N MET A 146 2.83 11.51 -1.28
CA MET A 146 1.45 11.13 -1.60
C MET A 146 1.21 10.85 -3.08
N GLN A 147 2.25 10.34 -3.78
CA GLN A 147 2.09 9.79 -5.12
C GLN A 147 1.65 8.35 -5.03
N VAL A 148 0.70 7.96 -5.83
CA VAL A 148 0.14 6.62 -5.82
C VAL A 148 0.65 5.81 -7.01
N ARG A 149 1.12 4.60 -6.74
CA ARG A 149 1.51 3.63 -7.76
C ARG A 149 0.60 2.40 -7.68
N PHE A 150 -0.04 2.06 -8.78
CA PHE A 150 -0.76 0.80 -8.90
C PHE A 150 0.26 -0.33 -9.16
N VAL A 151 0.25 -1.34 -8.30
CA VAL A 151 1.23 -2.45 -8.32
C VAL A 151 0.67 -3.68 -8.99
N GLY A 152 -0.58 -4.04 -8.68
CA GLY A 152 -1.18 -5.23 -9.22
C GLY A 152 -2.64 -5.41 -8.80
N VAL A 153 -3.27 -6.46 -9.34
CA VAL A 153 -4.65 -6.83 -9.06
C VAL A 153 -4.78 -8.33 -8.92
N ALA A 154 -5.70 -8.76 -8.06
CA ALA A 154 -6.13 -10.15 -7.98
C ALA A 154 -7.64 -10.24 -8.21
N GLY A 155 -8.05 -11.33 -8.82
CA GLY A 155 -9.46 -11.73 -8.91
C GLY A 155 -9.91 -12.47 -7.65
N HIS A 156 -10.91 -13.30 -7.81
CA HIS A 156 -11.58 -14.04 -6.73
C HIS A 156 -10.67 -14.97 -5.91
N ASN A 157 -9.51 -15.35 -6.44
CA ASN A 157 -8.55 -16.26 -5.76
C ASN A 157 -7.44 -15.52 -4.98
N ASP A 158 -7.50 -14.20 -4.87
CA ASP A 158 -6.56 -13.35 -4.10
C ASP A 158 -5.06 -13.43 -4.51
N ASP A 159 -4.74 -14.09 -5.63
CA ASP A 159 -3.38 -14.10 -6.17
C ASP A 159 -3.08 -12.74 -6.83
N ILE A 160 -2.30 -11.91 -6.15
CA ILE A 160 -1.91 -10.58 -6.66
C ILE A 160 -0.90 -10.74 -7.80
N MET A 161 -1.25 -10.26 -8.97
CA MET A 161 -0.41 -10.26 -10.17
C MET A 161 0.04 -8.84 -10.49
N ALA A 162 1.19 -8.69 -11.16
CA ALA A 162 1.58 -7.39 -11.69
C ALA A 162 0.51 -6.88 -12.67
N ALA A 163 0.28 -5.57 -12.68
CA ALA A 163 -0.77 -4.98 -13.52
C ALA A 163 -0.61 -5.30 -15.01
N ALA A 164 0.63 -5.46 -15.48
CA ALA A 164 0.93 -5.79 -16.88
C ALA A 164 0.63 -7.25 -17.25
N ASP A 165 0.68 -8.17 -16.27
CA ASP A 165 0.58 -9.62 -16.49
C ASP A 165 -0.72 -10.20 -15.91
N ALA A 166 -1.62 -9.35 -15.41
CA ALA A 166 -2.87 -9.79 -14.83
C ALA A 166 -3.77 -10.41 -15.90
N GLY A 167 -3.85 -11.74 -15.93
CA GLY A 167 -4.78 -12.48 -16.77
C GLY A 167 -6.25 -12.35 -16.32
N VAL A 168 -6.51 -11.66 -15.22
CA VAL A 168 -7.83 -11.42 -14.64
C VAL A 168 -8.39 -10.12 -15.20
N PRO A 169 -9.58 -10.10 -15.81
CA PRO A 169 -10.23 -8.86 -16.22
C PRO A 169 -10.44 -7.95 -15.00
N PHE A 170 -10.02 -6.71 -15.10
CA PHE A 170 -10.15 -5.72 -14.03
C PHE A 170 -10.36 -4.31 -14.59
N GLU A 171 -10.96 -3.47 -13.79
CA GLU A 171 -11.11 -2.05 -14.05
C GLU A 171 -9.77 -1.36 -13.82
N VAL A 172 -9.32 -0.58 -14.79
CA VAL A 172 -8.03 0.13 -14.69
C VAL A 172 -8.18 1.33 -13.76
N PRO A 173 -7.34 1.42 -12.71
CA PRO A 173 -7.36 2.60 -11.83
C PRO A 173 -6.91 3.85 -12.58
N GLU A 174 -7.69 4.91 -12.49
CA GLU A 174 -7.33 6.24 -12.98
C GLU A 174 -6.62 6.98 -11.84
N ILE A 175 -5.34 7.35 -12.03
CA ILE A 175 -4.53 8.07 -11.05
C ILE A 175 -4.36 9.50 -11.53
N THR A 176 -4.86 10.45 -10.77
CA THR A 176 -4.85 11.89 -11.12
C THR A 176 -4.34 12.73 -9.95
N ALA A 177 -3.84 13.93 -10.26
CA ALA A 177 -3.48 14.88 -9.20
C ALA A 177 -4.74 15.33 -8.44
N LEU A 178 -4.61 15.42 -7.14
CA LEU A 178 -5.68 15.91 -6.26
C LEU A 178 -5.99 17.37 -6.62
N SER A 179 -7.24 17.66 -6.89
CA SER A 179 -7.71 19.01 -7.27
C SER A 179 -8.04 19.89 -6.07
#